data_5c16442a9272c4bdeec41af8a409c624
#
_entry.id   5c16442a9272c4bdeec41af8a409c624
#
_cell.length_a   1.000
_cell.length_b   1.000
_cell.length_c   1.000
_cell.angle_alpha   90.00
_cell.angle_beta   90.00
_cell.angle_gamma   90.00
#
_symmetry.space_group_name_H-M   'P 1'
#
loop_
_entity.id
_entity.type
_entity.pdbx_description
1 polymer ?
#
loop_
_entity_poly.entity_id
_entity_poly.type
_entity_poly.pdbx_seq_one_letter_code
_entity_poly.pdbx_strand_id
1 'polypeptide(L)'
;DNSLCGGESASDVIGLQKIDDMIHDPVNDQLKRIWQYMYEGVNRANYMVENKDKFDFPGFDRRKNELYGEVHFLRAFFYFELVKIYGDVPLFTNGRLTAGDSGTLQRVPKSEVYSVIESDLQAAINALPAKKSSDGRATSFTAHALLGKVYLYQEKFAEAANILEPLIGLYTLPSDPGSVFLVEGENGPESVFEIQHSKESNGWNWGWMPQSTEGNFGVIHHGIRGSV
;
A
#
# COMPACT_ATOMS: atom_id res chain seq x y z
N ASP A 1 -12.25 -19.30 10.69
CA ASP A 1 -12.27 -19.33 9.24
C ASP A 1 -12.40 -20.78 8.76
N ASN A 2 -13.35 -21.03 7.84
CA ASN A 2 -13.59 -22.38 7.31
C ASN A 2 -12.90 -22.60 5.95
N SER A 3 -12.12 -21.63 5.49
CA SER A 3 -11.36 -21.74 4.25
C SER A 3 -9.92 -22.14 4.56
N LEU A 4 -9.47 -23.24 3.97
CA LEU A 4 -8.06 -23.60 3.99
C LEU A 4 -7.28 -22.60 3.11
N CYS A 5 -6.44 -21.83 3.74
CA CYS A 5 -5.46 -21.02 3.02
C CYS A 5 -4.36 -21.96 2.51
N GLY A 6 -4.23 -22.08 1.20
CA GLY A 6 -3.22 -22.96 0.60
C GLY A 6 -3.74 -23.62 -0.67
N GLY A 7 -2.98 -24.49 -1.26
CA GLY A 7 -3.27 -25.06 -2.58
C GLY A 7 -3.91 -26.46 -2.53
N GLU A 8 -3.49 -27.32 -3.47
CA GLU A 8 -4.03 -28.67 -3.64
C GLU A 8 -3.65 -29.65 -2.52
N SER A 9 -2.67 -29.32 -1.71
CA SER A 9 -2.18 -30.19 -0.64
C SER A 9 -1.83 -29.41 0.62
N ALA A 10 -1.77 -30.12 1.74
CA ALA A 10 -1.35 -29.58 3.03
C ALA A 10 0.10 -29.02 3.04
N SER A 11 0.86 -29.25 2.01
CA SER A 11 2.22 -28.74 1.84
C SER A 11 2.31 -27.50 0.93
N ASP A 12 1.22 -27.09 0.30
CA ASP A 12 1.19 -25.93 -0.57
C ASP A 12 1.14 -24.63 0.25
N VAL A 13 2.02 -23.71 -0.07
CA VAL A 13 2.08 -22.37 0.52
C VAL A 13 2.01 -22.37 2.05
N ILE A 14 2.79 -23.24 2.69
CA ILE A 14 2.84 -23.44 4.15
C ILE A 14 2.95 -22.11 4.92
N GLY A 15 3.65 -21.12 4.36
CA GLY A 15 3.77 -19.80 4.97
C GLY A 15 2.43 -19.09 5.18
N LEU A 16 1.50 -19.19 4.21
CA LEU A 16 0.15 -18.63 4.35
C LEU A 16 -0.69 -19.45 5.33
N GLN A 17 -0.61 -20.78 5.27
CA GLN A 17 -1.33 -21.65 6.23
C GLN A 17 -0.93 -21.31 7.67
N LYS A 18 0.38 -21.16 7.95
CA LYS A 18 0.86 -20.78 9.28
C LYS A 18 0.37 -19.39 9.73
N ILE A 19 0.16 -18.45 8.81
CA ILE A 19 -0.42 -17.15 9.13
C ILE A 19 -1.90 -17.29 9.46
N ASP A 20 -2.66 -18.04 8.68
CA ASP A 20 -4.08 -18.31 8.87
C ASP A 20 -4.34 -18.99 10.21
N ASP A 21 -3.55 -20.00 10.55
CA ASP A 21 -3.60 -20.74 11.82
C ASP A 21 -3.03 -19.97 13.02
N MET A 22 -2.52 -18.76 12.83
CA MET A 22 -1.87 -17.93 13.86
C MET A 22 -0.64 -18.59 14.52
N ILE A 23 0.05 -19.50 13.80
CA ILE A 23 1.24 -20.23 14.27
C ILE A 23 2.51 -19.86 13.50
N HIS A 24 2.50 -18.73 12.82
CA HIS A 24 3.65 -18.25 12.07
C HIS A 24 4.84 -17.92 13.00
N ASP A 25 6.03 -18.01 12.44
CA ASP A 25 7.30 -17.77 13.11
C ASP A 25 8.09 -16.65 12.38
N PRO A 26 9.18 -16.13 12.97
CA PRO A 26 9.99 -15.05 12.38
C PRO A 26 10.67 -15.40 11.04
N VAL A 27 10.71 -16.67 10.66
CA VAL A 27 11.31 -17.11 9.38
C VAL A 27 10.27 -17.39 8.30
N ASN A 28 9.00 -17.00 8.55
CA ASN A 28 7.93 -17.15 7.59
C ASN A 28 8.25 -16.40 6.30
N ASP A 29 8.25 -17.12 5.17
CA ASP A 29 8.64 -16.60 3.85
C ASP A 29 7.67 -15.56 3.31
N GLN A 30 6.37 -15.65 3.62
CA GLN A 30 5.37 -14.70 3.18
C GLN A 30 5.50 -13.36 3.91
N LEU A 31 5.68 -13.40 5.22
CA LEU A 31 5.99 -12.19 6.00
C LEU A 31 7.31 -11.55 5.51
N LYS A 32 8.35 -12.36 5.27
CA LYS A 32 9.60 -11.85 4.70
C LYS A 32 9.39 -11.14 3.36
N ARG A 33 8.54 -11.66 2.47
CA ARG A 33 8.23 -11.03 1.18
C ARG A 33 7.53 -9.69 1.35
N ILE A 34 6.52 -9.60 2.24
CA ILE A 34 5.85 -8.33 2.54
C ILE A 34 6.87 -7.29 3.01
N TRP A 35 7.73 -7.66 3.97
CA TRP A 35 8.83 -6.80 4.43
C TRP A 35 9.69 -6.28 3.28
N GLN A 36 10.14 -7.17 2.41
CA GLN A 36 11.01 -6.81 1.29
C GLN A 36 10.33 -5.85 0.31
N TYR A 37 9.09 -6.14 -0.09
CA TYR A 37 8.35 -5.29 -1.03
C TYR A 37 8.03 -3.91 -0.46
N MET A 38 7.61 -3.84 0.80
CA MET A 38 7.31 -2.56 1.43
C MET A 38 8.57 -1.70 1.56
N TYR A 39 9.70 -2.28 1.98
CA TYR A 39 10.96 -1.53 2.04
C TYR A 39 11.54 -1.18 0.69
N GLU A 40 11.32 -1.98 -0.34
CA GLU A 40 11.67 -1.60 -1.71
C GLU A 40 10.87 -0.36 -2.14
N GLY A 41 9.59 -0.33 -1.82
CA GLY A 41 8.73 0.84 -2.06
C GLY A 41 9.23 2.09 -1.32
N VAL A 42 9.54 1.96 -0.02
CA VAL A 42 10.14 3.05 0.78
C VAL A 42 11.44 3.54 0.14
N ASN A 43 12.32 2.63 -0.25
CA ASN A 43 13.63 2.97 -0.84
C ASN A 43 13.49 3.72 -2.17
N ARG A 44 12.53 3.34 -3.02
CA ARG A 44 12.20 4.05 -4.26
C ARG A 44 11.63 5.43 -3.99
N ALA A 45 10.73 5.56 -3.00
CA ALA A 45 10.17 6.85 -2.61
C ALA A 45 11.25 7.79 -2.08
N ASN A 46 12.15 7.32 -1.22
CA ASN A 46 13.27 8.11 -0.72
C ASN A 46 14.22 8.56 -1.84
N TYR A 47 14.48 7.68 -2.83
CA TYR A 47 15.27 8.07 -4.00
C TYR A 47 14.63 9.23 -4.79
N MET A 48 13.32 9.20 -4.95
CA MET A 48 12.61 10.31 -5.62
C MET A 48 12.73 11.60 -4.81
N VAL A 49 12.51 11.55 -3.49
CA VAL A 49 12.62 12.72 -2.60
C VAL A 49 14.04 13.29 -2.61
N GLU A 50 15.08 12.45 -2.55
CA GLU A 50 16.49 12.85 -2.61
C GLU A 50 16.83 13.61 -3.92
N ASN A 51 16.17 13.26 -5.01
CA ASN A 51 16.45 13.81 -6.33
C ASN A 51 15.49 14.93 -6.74
N LYS A 52 14.68 15.45 -5.81
CA LYS A 52 13.64 16.44 -6.08
C LYS A 52 14.14 17.67 -6.85
N ASP A 53 15.31 18.17 -6.51
CA ASP A 53 15.85 19.38 -7.08
C ASP A 53 16.64 19.16 -8.39
N LYS A 54 16.79 17.90 -8.79
CA LYS A 54 17.41 17.56 -10.09
C LYS A 54 16.47 17.68 -11.28
N PHE A 55 15.16 17.84 -11.03
CA PHE A 55 14.14 18.02 -12.06
C PHE A 55 13.73 19.49 -12.11
N ASP A 56 14.32 20.21 -13.02
CA ASP A 56 14.00 21.61 -13.26
C ASP A 56 13.67 21.79 -14.75
N PHE A 57 12.38 21.69 -15.10
CA PHE A 57 11.87 21.92 -16.44
C PHE A 57 10.89 23.10 -16.40
N PRO A 58 11.05 24.12 -17.25
CA PRO A 58 10.11 25.22 -17.32
C PRO A 58 8.66 24.77 -17.49
N GLY A 59 7.76 25.24 -16.63
CA GLY A 59 6.35 24.89 -16.65
C GLY A 59 6.01 23.54 -16.00
N PHE A 60 6.98 22.86 -15.39
CA PHE A 60 6.78 21.55 -14.76
C PHE A 60 6.43 21.63 -13.26
N ASP A 61 6.48 22.80 -12.65
CA ASP A 61 6.34 22.96 -11.19
C ASP A 61 5.08 22.34 -10.61
N ARG A 62 3.93 22.56 -11.25
CA ARG A 62 2.68 21.97 -10.82
C ARG A 62 2.74 20.45 -10.87
N ARG A 63 3.20 19.88 -11.99
CA ARG A 63 3.31 18.43 -12.16
C ARG A 63 4.34 17.82 -11.22
N LYS A 64 5.44 18.52 -10.99
CA LYS A 64 6.45 18.15 -9.99
C LYS A 64 5.83 18.04 -8.61
N ASN A 65 5.06 19.02 -8.17
CA ASN A 65 4.38 18.99 -6.87
C ASN A 65 3.40 17.80 -6.76
N GLU A 66 2.58 17.57 -7.78
CA GLU A 66 1.67 16.41 -7.83
C GLU A 66 2.44 15.09 -7.71
N LEU A 67 3.51 14.91 -8.47
CA LEU A 67 4.35 13.70 -8.42
C LEU A 67 4.96 13.47 -7.04
N TYR A 68 5.46 14.52 -6.38
CA TYR A 68 5.99 14.40 -5.03
C TYR A 68 4.89 14.17 -3.99
N GLY A 69 3.69 14.70 -4.20
CA GLY A 69 2.52 14.34 -3.40
C GLY A 69 2.23 12.84 -3.47
N GLU A 70 2.28 12.25 -4.67
CA GLU A 70 2.13 10.80 -4.83
C GLU A 70 3.27 10.00 -4.19
N VAL A 71 4.50 10.48 -4.28
CA VAL A 71 5.66 9.84 -3.62
C VAL A 71 5.50 9.83 -2.11
N HIS A 72 5.07 10.94 -1.50
CA HIS A 72 4.77 11.01 -0.07
C HIS A 72 3.62 10.09 0.32
N PHE A 73 2.54 10.07 -0.45
CA PHE A 73 1.43 9.13 -0.23
C PHE A 73 1.91 7.67 -0.25
N LEU A 74 2.69 7.28 -1.24
CA LEU A 74 3.20 5.91 -1.37
C LEU A 74 4.17 5.55 -0.24
N ARG A 75 5.05 6.46 0.18
CA ARG A 75 5.96 6.21 1.30
C ARG A 75 5.19 6.01 2.60
N ALA A 76 4.21 6.85 2.86
CA ALA A 76 3.31 6.69 3.99
C ALA A 76 2.56 5.35 3.95
N PHE A 77 2.03 4.96 2.79
CA PHE A 77 1.36 3.69 2.59
C PHE A 77 2.28 2.51 2.93
N PHE A 78 3.49 2.48 2.40
CA PHE A 78 4.43 1.40 2.67
C PHE A 78 4.84 1.32 4.15
N TYR A 79 5.11 2.44 4.80
CA TYR A 79 5.39 2.46 6.24
C TYR A 79 4.18 2.06 7.06
N PHE A 80 2.98 2.42 6.66
CA PHE A 80 1.76 2.01 7.36
C PHE A 80 1.53 0.50 7.26
N GLU A 81 1.76 -0.11 6.10
CA GLU A 81 1.73 -1.57 5.96
C GLU A 81 2.78 -2.25 6.86
N LEU A 82 3.99 -1.71 6.90
CA LEU A 82 5.06 -2.24 7.76
C LEU A 82 4.69 -2.17 9.26
N VAL A 83 4.25 -1.01 9.74
CA VAL A 83 3.97 -0.80 11.17
C VAL A 83 2.76 -1.61 11.65
N LYS A 84 1.77 -1.83 10.81
CA LYS A 84 0.61 -2.67 11.13
C LYS A 84 1.00 -4.13 11.39
N ILE A 85 1.94 -4.65 10.63
CA ILE A 85 2.31 -6.07 10.64
C ILE A 85 3.44 -6.33 11.64
N TYR A 86 4.44 -5.44 11.71
CA TYR A 86 5.69 -5.69 12.43
C TYR A 86 5.89 -4.83 13.67
N GLY A 87 5.00 -3.86 13.93
CA GLY A 87 5.15 -2.91 15.03
C GLY A 87 6.34 -1.97 14.82
N ASP A 88 7.30 -1.99 15.72
CA ASP A 88 8.54 -1.22 15.59
C ASP A 88 9.35 -1.71 14.39
N VAL A 89 9.76 -0.78 13.53
CA VAL A 89 10.49 -1.08 12.29
C VAL A 89 11.63 -0.09 12.06
N PRO A 90 12.65 -0.42 11.27
CA PRO A 90 13.66 0.55 10.84
C PRO A 90 13.03 1.72 10.09
N LEU A 91 13.39 2.93 10.49
CA LEU A 91 12.90 4.17 9.88
C LEU A 91 14.06 4.91 9.22
N PHE A 92 13.91 5.19 7.93
CA PHE A 92 14.81 6.04 7.18
C PHE A 92 14.04 6.82 6.12
N THR A 93 14.30 8.10 6.03
CA THR A 93 13.58 9.04 5.16
C THR A 93 14.49 9.79 4.22
N ASN A 94 15.81 9.66 4.39
CA ASN A 94 16.84 10.36 3.64
C ASN A 94 17.66 9.37 2.81
N GLY A 95 17.61 9.54 1.51
CA GLY A 95 18.39 8.75 0.58
C GLY A 95 17.95 7.29 0.43
N ARG A 96 18.69 6.57 -0.39
CA ARG A 96 18.51 5.12 -0.59
C ARG A 96 19.39 4.32 0.35
N LEU A 97 18.86 3.23 0.84
CA LEU A 97 19.66 2.22 1.49
C LEU A 97 20.43 1.40 0.46
N THR A 98 21.66 1.09 0.78
CA THR A 98 22.52 0.18 0.05
C THR A 98 22.76 -1.08 0.84
N ALA A 99 23.34 -2.11 0.22
CA ALA A 99 23.68 -3.34 0.92
C ALA A 99 24.62 -3.15 2.11
N GLY A 100 25.45 -2.07 2.10
CA GLY A 100 26.35 -1.71 3.20
C GLY A 100 25.66 -1.16 4.44
N ASP A 101 24.43 -0.63 4.30
CA ASP A 101 23.70 0.02 5.39
C ASP A 101 22.91 -0.97 6.26
N SER A 102 22.75 -2.20 5.81
CA SER A 102 21.89 -3.20 6.44
C SER A 102 22.25 -3.51 7.91
N GLY A 103 23.50 -3.37 8.28
CA GLY A 103 23.99 -3.61 9.65
C GLY A 103 23.80 -2.43 10.61
N THR A 104 23.44 -1.25 10.13
CA THR A 104 23.33 -0.02 10.93
C THR A 104 21.88 0.35 11.29
N LEU A 105 20.91 -0.25 10.61
CA LEU A 105 19.51 0.04 10.81
C LEU A 105 18.95 -0.68 12.04
N GLN A 106 18.44 0.10 12.97
CA GLN A 106 17.73 -0.40 14.14
C GLN A 106 16.24 -0.11 14.04
N ARG A 107 15.42 -0.92 14.69
CA ARG A 107 14.00 -0.62 14.87
C ARG A 107 13.83 0.62 15.72
N VAL A 108 12.92 1.49 15.32
CA VAL A 108 12.47 2.62 16.13
C VAL A 108 11.07 2.35 16.65
N PRO A 109 10.63 3.03 17.73
CA PRO A 109 9.27 2.92 18.22
C PRO A 109 8.25 3.22 17.12
N LYS A 110 7.16 2.44 17.05
CA LYS A 110 6.09 2.64 16.08
C LYS A 110 5.52 4.06 16.08
N SER A 111 5.56 4.76 17.21
CA SER A 111 5.11 6.17 17.32
C SER A 111 5.93 7.11 16.44
N GLU A 112 7.24 6.89 16.31
CA GLU A 112 8.08 7.67 15.40
C GLU A 112 7.74 7.38 13.93
N VAL A 113 7.48 6.12 13.60
CA VAL A 113 7.03 5.72 12.26
C VAL A 113 5.69 6.38 11.92
N TYR A 114 4.73 6.36 12.85
CA TYR A 114 3.44 7.05 12.68
C TYR A 114 3.62 8.56 12.45
N SER A 115 4.53 9.21 13.16
CA SER A 115 4.80 10.63 12.94
C SER A 115 5.26 10.94 11.52
N VAL A 116 6.09 10.08 10.93
CA VAL A 116 6.51 10.22 9.53
C VAL A 116 5.35 9.95 8.57
N ILE A 117 4.53 8.92 8.83
CA ILE A 117 3.34 8.61 8.03
C ILE A 117 2.38 9.80 8.00
N GLU A 118 2.08 10.38 9.16
CA GLU A 118 1.21 11.56 9.29
C GLU A 118 1.75 12.76 8.52
N SER A 119 3.06 13.03 8.65
CA SER A 119 3.74 14.12 7.93
C SER A 119 3.69 13.94 6.42
N ASP A 120 3.97 12.73 5.94
CA ASP A 120 3.93 12.40 4.52
C ASP A 120 2.51 12.51 3.94
N LEU A 121 1.50 12.02 4.67
CA LEU A 121 0.10 12.13 4.23
C LEU A 121 -0.37 13.58 4.23
N GLN A 122 0.05 14.39 5.18
CA GLN A 122 -0.27 15.82 5.17
C GLN A 122 0.41 16.54 3.98
N ALA A 123 1.64 16.17 3.65
CA ALA A 123 2.32 16.68 2.45
C ALA A 123 1.58 16.26 1.17
N ALA A 124 1.11 15.02 1.11
CA ALA A 124 0.31 14.51 0.00
C ALA A 124 -1.02 15.26 -0.15
N ILE A 125 -1.75 15.48 0.95
CA ILE A 125 -3.01 16.25 0.96
C ILE A 125 -2.81 17.63 0.34
N ASN A 126 -1.72 18.31 0.71
CA ASN A 126 -1.43 19.67 0.25
C ASN A 126 -0.98 19.74 -1.24
N ALA A 127 -0.38 18.67 -1.74
CA ALA A 127 0.22 18.65 -3.07
C ALA A 127 -0.67 18.01 -4.14
N LEU A 128 -1.53 17.06 -3.76
CA LEU A 128 -2.33 16.29 -4.70
C LEU A 128 -3.61 17.03 -5.11
N PRO A 129 -4.06 16.85 -6.36
CA PRO A 129 -5.35 17.39 -6.80
C PRO A 129 -6.51 16.63 -6.16
N ALA A 130 -7.67 17.28 -6.05
CA ALA A 130 -8.90 16.64 -5.56
C ALA A 130 -9.46 15.61 -6.56
N LYS A 131 -9.23 15.82 -7.87
CA LYS A 131 -9.66 14.90 -8.93
C LYS A 131 -8.49 14.11 -9.47
N LYS A 132 -8.66 12.79 -9.61
CA LYS A 132 -7.68 11.91 -10.22
C LYS A 132 -7.42 12.30 -11.69
N SER A 133 -6.17 12.24 -12.12
CA SER A 133 -5.77 12.46 -13.52
C SER A 133 -6.05 11.21 -14.38
N SER A 134 -6.02 10.05 -13.77
CA SER A 134 -6.32 8.74 -14.35
C SER A 134 -6.60 7.75 -13.23
N ASP A 135 -7.16 6.59 -13.55
CA ASP A 135 -7.38 5.52 -12.58
C ASP A 135 -6.06 5.05 -11.98
N GLY A 136 -6.10 4.62 -10.73
CA GLY A 136 -4.92 4.23 -9.97
C GLY A 136 -4.02 5.38 -9.49
N ARG A 137 -4.35 6.65 -9.78
CA ARG A 137 -3.59 7.82 -9.27
C ARG A 137 -4.19 8.32 -7.95
N ALA A 138 -3.32 8.59 -6.98
CA ALA A 138 -3.74 9.16 -5.71
C ALA A 138 -4.26 10.60 -5.85
N THR A 139 -5.22 10.95 -5.02
CA THR A 139 -5.79 12.29 -4.89
C THR A 139 -5.60 12.81 -3.46
N SER A 140 -5.87 14.10 -3.23
CA SER A 140 -5.89 14.63 -1.87
C SER A 140 -6.91 13.88 -1.00
N PHE A 141 -8.06 13.48 -1.56
CA PHE A 141 -9.07 12.71 -0.82
C PHE A 141 -8.62 11.28 -0.52
N THR A 142 -7.83 10.65 -1.39
CA THR A 142 -7.17 9.38 -1.09
C THR A 142 -6.24 9.51 0.11
N ALA A 143 -5.46 10.61 0.17
CA ALA A 143 -4.56 10.87 1.29
C ALA A 143 -5.33 11.19 2.59
N HIS A 144 -6.46 11.92 2.53
CA HIS A 144 -7.35 12.12 3.68
C HIS A 144 -7.87 10.78 4.21
N ALA A 145 -8.37 9.91 3.33
CA ALA A 145 -8.92 8.61 3.73
C ALA A 145 -7.86 7.73 4.40
N LEU A 146 -6.64 7.68 3.84
CA LEU A 146 -5.55 6.92 4.44
C LEU A 146 -5.12 7.51 5.78
N LEU A 147 -5.04 8.85 5.92
CA LEU A 147 -4.70 9.51 7.18
C LEU A 147 -5.76 9.27 8.26
N GLY A 148 -7.05 9.29 7.90
CA GLY A 148 -8.13 8.92 8.79
C GLY A 148 -7.98 7.49 9.32
N LYS A 149 -7.63 6.53 8.43
CA LYS A 149 -7.33 5.15 8.84
C LYS A 149 -6.10 5.07 9.73
N VAL A 150 -5.05 5.83 9.45
CA VAL A 150 -3.83 5.91 10.28
C VAL A 150 -4.15 6.43 11.68
N TYR A 151 -5.01 7.43 11.81
CA TYR A 151 -5.47 7.94 13.10
C TYR A 151 -6.30 6.90 13.86
N LEU A 152 -7.19 6.17 13.18
CA LEU A 152 -7.97 5.09 13.82
C LEU A 152 -7.06 4.01 14.43
N TYR A 153 -5.99 3.62 13.73
CA TYR A 153 -5.02 2.63 14.24
C TYR A 153 -4.21 3.11 15.44
N GLN A 154 -4.19 4.43 15.68
CA GLN A 154 -3.58 5.06 16.84
C GLN A 154 -4.59 5.45 17.92
N GLU A 155 -5.87 5.10 17.75
CA GLU A 155 -6.98 5.48 18.66
C GLU A 155 -7.18 7.01 18.77
N LYS A 156 -6.70 7.78 17.79
CA LYS A 156 -6.90 9.22 17.65
C LYS A 156 -8.26 9.48 16.97
N PHE A 157 -9.35 9.18 17.66
CA PHE A 157 -10.70 9.17 17.06
C PHE A 157 -11.19 10.55 16.65
N ALA A 158 -10.86 11.58 17.40
CA ALA A 158 -11.26 12.94 17.08
C ALA A 158 -10.55 13.45 15.81
N GLU A 159 -9.25 13.20 15.71
CA GLU A 159 -8.44 13.52 14.53
C GLU A 159 -8.92 12.75 13.31
N ALA A 160 -9.26 11.45 13.49
CA ALA A 160 -9.82 10.63 12.41
C ALA A 160 -11.15 11.20 11.90
N ALA A 161 -12.06 11.59 12.79
CA ALA A 161 -13.34 12.19 12.40
C ALA A 161 -13.11 13.50 11.63
N ASN A 162 -12.26 14.38 12.15
CA ASN A 162 -11.99 15.68 11.52
C ASN A 162 -11.36 15.55 10.13
N ILE A 163 -10.40 14.63 9.96
CA ILE A 163 -9.72 14.46 8.66
C ILE A 163 -10.61 13.79 7.61
N LEU A 164 -11.59 13.00 8.03
CA LEU A 164 -12.54 12.32 7.14
C LEU A 164 -13.76 13.17 6.81
N GLU A 165 -14.08 14.22 7.56
CA GLU A 165 -15.25 15.08 7.34
C GLU A 165 -15.34 15.62 5.89
N PRO A 166 -14.25 16.09 5.25
CA PRO A 166 -14.29 16.57 3.86
C PRO A 166 -14.71 15.52 2.81
N LEU A 167 -14.69 14.23 3.17
CA LEU A 167 -15.04 13.15 2.26
C LEU A 167 -16.54 12.80 2.31
N ILE A 168 -17.25 13.26 3.32
CA ILE A 168 -18.66 12.94 3.50
C ILE A 168 -19.47 13.49 2.32
N GLY A 169 -20.22 12.60 1.67
CA GLY A 169 -21.05 12.93 0.51
C GLY A 169 -20.33 13.01 -0.83
N LEU A 170 -19.01 12.78 -0.87
CA LEU A 170 -18.26 12.72 -2.14
C LEU A 170 -18.33 11.35 -2.82
N TYR A 171 -18.60 10.31 -2.05
CA TYR A 171 -18.66 8.93 -2.49
C TYR A 171 -20.05 8.37 -2.23
N THR A 172 -20.51 7.47 -3.08
CA THR A 172 -21.85 6.91 -2.99
C THR A 172 -21.78 5.39 -3.04
N LEU A 173 -22.35 4.74 -2.03
CA LEU A 173 -22.47 3.29 -2.01
C LEU A 173 -23.44 2.83 -3.11
N PRO A 174 -23.12 1.79 -3.89
CA PRO A 174 -24.05 1.22 -4.84
C PRO A 174 -25.25 0.57 -4.14
N SER A 175 -26.39 0.54 -4.82
CA SER A 175 -27.60 -0.10 -4.29
C SER A 175 -27.48 -1.62 -4.18
N ASP A 176 -26.65 -2.23 -5.03
CA ASP A 176 -26.26 -3.64 -4.99
C ASP A 176 -24.78 -3.76 -4.58
N PRO A 177 -24.49 -4.20 -3.35
CA PRO A 177 -23.10 -4.42 -2.91
C PRO A 177 -22.34 -5.44 -3.76
N GLY A 178 -23.02 -6.36 -4.44
CA GLY A 178 -22.41 -7.34 -5.33
C GLY A 178 -21.76 -6.71 -6.56
N SER A 179 -22.24 -5.55 -6.98
CA SER A 179 -21.74 -4.86 -8.18
C SER A 179 -20.27 -4.43 -8.07
N VAL A 180 -19.75 -4.20 -6.86
CA VAL A 180 -18.36 -3.77 -6.66
C VAL A 180 -17.33 -4.86 -6.97
N PHE A 181 -17.76 -6.12 -7.00
CA PHE A 181 -16.93 -7.28 -7.34
C PHE A 181 -16.93 -7.61 -8.83
N LEU A 182 -17.67 -6.85 -9.63
CA LEU A 182 -17.72 -7.02 -11.08
C LEU A 182 -16.76 -6.06 -11.77
N VAL A 183 -16.35 -6.40 -12.99
CA VAL A 183 -15.47 -5.54 -13.81
C VAL A 183 -16.10 -4.16 -14.03
N GLU A 184 -17.42 -4.10 -14.19
CA GLU A 184 -18.18 -2.85 -14.36
C GLU A 184 -18.18 -1.99 -13.08
N GLY A 185 -17.87 -2.58 -11.92
CA GLY A 185 -17.76 -1.89 -10.63
C GLY A 185 -16.40 -1.27 -10.37
N GLU A 186 -15.39 -1.61 -11.17
CA GLU A 186 -14.03 -1.06 -11.03
C GLU A 186 -14.05 0.47 -11.13
N ASN A 187 -13.33 1.12 -10.21
CA ASN A 187 -13.27 2.59 -10.10
C ASN A 187 -14.64 3.27 -9.95
N GLY A 188 -15.60 2.55 -9.40
CA GLY A 188 -16.99 2.99 -9.23
C GLY A 188 -17.16 4.18 -8.27
N PRO A 189 -18.41 4.63 -8.06
CA PRO A 189 -18.69 5.84 -7.28
C PRO A 189 -18.38 5.74 -5.79
N GLU A 190 -18.19 4.54 -5.25
CA GLU A 190 -17.74 4.31 -3.87
C GLU A 190 -16.21 4.28 -3.74
N SER A 191 -15.50 4.13 -4.85
CA SER A 191 -14.06 3.89 -4.84
C SER A 191 -13.28 5.16 -4.52
N VAL A 192 -12.63 5.17 -3.36
CA VAL A 192 -11.72 6.24 -2.95
C VAL A 192 -10.35 6.05 -3.61
N PHE A 193 -9.88 4.81 -3.67
CA PHE A 193 -8.62 4.43 -4.30
C PHE A 193 -8.59 2.93 -4.57
N GLU A 194 -8.13 2.56 -5.75
CA GLU A 194 -7.93 1.17 -6.14
C GLU A 194 -6.54 0.95 -6.69
N ILE A 195 -5.92 -0.16 -6.29
CA ILE A 195 -4.68 -0.64 -6.90
C ILE A 195 -5.07 -1.35 -8.19
N GLN A 196 -4.66 -0.77 -9.32
CA GLN A 196 -5.02 -1.28 -10.63
C GLN A 196 -4.20 -2.52 -10.97
N HIS A 197 -4.88 -3.57 -11.39
CA HIS A 197 -4.28 -4.81 -11.89
C HIS A 197 -4.63 -5.00 -13.37
N SER A 198 -3.67 -5.48 -14.16
CA SER A 198 -3.88 -5.74 -15.59
C SER A 198 -4.13 -7.23 -15.84
N LYS A 199 -5.11 -7.54 -16.67
CA LYS A 199 -5.32 -8.90 -17.20
C LYS A 199 -4.27 -9.32 -18.23
N GLU A 200 -3.51 -8.36 -18.75
CA GLU A 200 -2.49 -8.58 -19.78
C GLU A 200 -1.14 -9.03 -19.20
N SER A 201 -0.93 -8.79 -17.91
CA SER A 201 0.22 -9.36 -17.23
C SER A 201 -0.08 -10.80 -16.85
N ASN A 202 0.84 -11.72 -17.19
CA ASN A 202 0.76 -13.11 -16.76
C ASN A 202 0.72 -13.18 -15.23
N GLY A 203 -0.49 -13.24 -14.65
CA GLY A 203 -0.72 -13.46 -13.23
C GLY A 203 -0.23 -14.83 -12.74
N TRP A 204 0.29 -15.65 -13.64
CA TRP A 204 0.83 -16.97 -13.36
C TRP A 204 2.31 -16.91 -13.07
N ASN A 205 2.64 -16.83 -11.81
CA ASN A 205 3.99 -17.06 -11.37
C ASN A 205 3.95 -17.89 -10.10
N TRP A 206 4.55 -19.07 -10.17
CA TRP A 206 4.64 -20.05 -9.09
C TRP A 206 5.42 -19.53 -7.86
N GLY A 207 5.42 -18.23 -7.58
CA GLY A 207 6.02 -17.63 -6.41
C GLY A 207 7.55 -17.58 -6.40
N TRP A 208 8.21 -18.02 -7.47
CA TRP A 208 9.67 -18.05 -7.57
C TRP A 208 10.24 -16.90 -8.41
N MET A 209 9.41 -16.18 -9.14
CA MET A 209 9.82 -14.95 -9.81
C MET A 209 9.20 -13.75 -9.11
N PRO A 210 9.96 -13.02 -8.30
CA PRO A 210 9.40 -12.01 -7.40
C PRO A 210 9.02 -10.68 -8.06
N GLN A 211 9.06 -10.53 -9.37
CA GLN A 211 9.29 -9.16 -9.85
C GLN A 211 8.41 -8.65 -10.95
N SER A 212 7.32 -9.29 -11.37
CA SER A 212 6.57 -8.71 -12.48
C SER A 212 5.14 -9.18 -12.68
N THR A 213 4.48 -9.69 -11.68
CA THR A 213 3.06 -10.01 -11.87
C THR A 213 2.20 -8.85 -11.40
N GLU A 214 1.72 -8.07 -12.33
CA GLU A 214 0.67 -7.08 -12.09
C GLU A 214 -0.71 -7.72 -11.94
N GLY A 215 -0.79 -9.05 -11.99
CA GLY A 215 -2.02 -9.80 -11.92
C GLY A 215 -2.55 -9.98 -10.49
N ASN A 216 -3.83 -10.27 -10.40
CA ASN A 216 -4.50 -10.57 -9.15
C ASN A 216 -4.31 -12.04 -8.76
N PHE A 217 -3.64 -12.30 -7.64
CA PHE A 217 -3.46 -13.65 -7.10
C PHE A 217 -4.71 -14.19 -6.38
N GLY A 218 -5.73 -13.38 -6.14
CA GLY A 218 -6.93 -13.79 -5.42
C GLY A 218 -7.60 -15.02 -6.02
N VAL A 219 -7.69 -15.08 -7.35
CA VAL A 219 -8.30 -16.23 -8.05
C VAL A 219 -7.49 -17.52 -7.85
N ILE A 220 -6.15 -17.41 -7.76
CA ILE A 220 -5.28 -18.57 -7.56
C ILE A 220 -5.39 -19.12 -6.14
N HIS A 221 -5.55 -18.23 -5.15
CA HIS A 221 -5.59 -18.60 -3.73
C HIS A 221 -6.99 -18.95 -3.23
N HIS A 222 -8.04 -18.41 -3.84
CA HIS A 222 -9.44 -18.61 -3.43
C HIS A 222 -10.27 -19.34 -4.47
N GLY A 223 -9.76 -19.54 -5.68
CA GLY A 223 -10.45 -20.26 -6.75
C GLY A 223 -10.23 -21.77 -6.72
N ILE A 224 -11.11 -22.50 -7.40
CA ILE A 224 -10.98 -23.93 -7.62
C ILE A 224 -9.84 -24.15 -8.62
N ARG A 225 -8.75 -24.80 -8.20
CA ARG A 225 -7.66 -25.16 -9.09
C ARG A 225 -8.10 -26.20 -10.12
N GLY A 226 -7.68 -26.02 -11.36
CA GLY A 226 -7.86 -27.03 -12.42
C GLY A 226 -9.18 -26.96 -13.19
N SER A 227 -9.98 -25.90 -13.00
CA SER A 227 -11.26 -25.71 -13.69
C SER A 227 -11.22 -24.64 -14.81
N VAL A 228 -10.05 -24.45 -15.45
CA VAL A 228 -9.95 -23.59 -16.65
C VAL A 228 -9.29 -24.40 -17.76
#